data_72f0c19858162588480c8c607f02f561
#
_entry.id   72f0c19858162588480c8c607f02f561
#
_cell.length_a   1.000
_cell.length_b   1.000
_cell.length_c   1.000
_cell.angle_alpha   90.00
_cell.angle_beta   90.00
_cell.angle_gamma   90.00
#
_symmetry.space_group_name_H-M   'P 1'
#
loop_
_entity.id
_entity.type
_entity.pdbx_description
1 polymer ?
#
loop_
_entity_poly.entity_id
_entity_poly.type
_entity_poly.pdbx_seq_one_letter_code
_entity_poly.pdbx_strand_id
1 'polypeptide(L)'
;MSRLLDPMHRRHIESLGISRDARVLEVGCGNGSMSAWMAEHVAPDGKIVALDLDLSLVDNVRAPGVEFRQGDIVTGPVDPGRFDFVTARAVLHHVADAKAATGNLVASLRPGGAILLIEPDFLPVSVAEPVEVRAFWSEWLAWSRERGIDYYIGRTLAPRLAAYGLKEIEGTAETAIYNGGSQWADYWRETITELRGDLVESGKLNDALIDAFLAHCANSNWWTQTIAFTAVHARAPGS
;
A
#
# COMPACT_ATOMS: atom_id res chain seq x y z
N MET A 1 -1.35 10.19 -1.11
CA MET A 1 -1.68 8.89 -0.47
C MET A 1 -1.26 8.82 1.00
N SER A 2 -0.03 9.15 1.40
CA SER A 2 0.44 9.03 2.80
C SER A 2 -0.50 9.64 3.83
N ARG A 3 -0.97 10.90 3.64
CA ARG A 3 -1.90 11.56 4.59
C ARG A 3 -3.19 10.77 4.85
N LEU A 4 -3.65 9.99 3.88
CA LEU A 4 -4.89 9.21 3.98
C LEU A 4 -4.68 7.85 4.64
N LEU A 5 -3.52 7.21 4.40
CA LEU A 5 -3.27 5.83 4.82
C LEU A 5 -2.34 5.69 6.03
N ASP A 6 -1.50 6.70 6.34
CA ASP A 6 -0.63 6.65 7.52
C ASP A 6 -1.40 6.37 8.82
N PRO A 7 -2.56 7.02 9.10
CA PRO A 7 -3.31 6.74 10.32
C PRO A 7 -3.75 5.27 10.45
N MET A 8 -4.19 4.65 9.36
CA MET A 8 -4.52 3.23 9.32
C MET A 8 -3.28 2.36 9.58
N HIS A 9 -2.20 2.62 8.86
CA HIS A 9 -0.95 1.85 8.99
C HIS A 9 -0.40 1.91 10.42
N ARG A 10 -0.39 3.11 11.04
CA ARG A 10 0.03 3.30 12.45
C ARG A 10 -0.81 2.49 13.42
N ARG A 11 -2.15 2.52 13.31
CA ARG A 11 -3.03 1.74 14.18
C ARG A 11 -2.72 0.25 14.13
N HIS A 12 -2.48 -0.30 12.93
CA HIS A 12 -2.11 -1.71 12.77
C HIS A 12 -0.75 -2.01 13.39
N ILE A 13 0.26 -1.16 13.20
CA ILE A 13 1.59 -1.33 13.81
C ILE A 13 1.49 -1.26 15.34
N GLU A 14 0.77 -0.29 15.89
CA GLU A 14 0.56 -0.14 17.34
C GLU A 14 -0.14 -1.35 17.94
N SER A 15 -1.14 -1.91 17.25
CA SER A 15 -1.86 -3.12 17.71
C SER A 15 -0.98 -4.38 17.77
N LEU A 16 0.07 -4.44 16.95
CA LEU A 16 1.01 -5.55 16.93
C LEU A 16 2.07 -5.50 18.04
N GLY A 17 2.20 -4.36 18.73
CA GLY A 17 3.08 -4.20 19.87
C GLY A 17 4.56 -4.40 19.55
N ILE A 18 5.05 -3.71 18.52
CA ILE A 18 6.46 -3.80 18.09
C ILE A 18 7.38 -3.28 19.19
N SER A 19 8.43 -4.05 19.50
CA SER A 19 9.41 -3.70 20.52
C SER A 19 10.18 -2.42 20.19
N ARG A 20 10.56 -1.66 21.23
CA ARG A 20 11.33 -0.40 21.08
C ARG A 20 12.75 -0.60 20.53
N ASP A 21 13.29 -1.80 20.61
CA ASP A 21 14.61 -2.17 20.07
C ASP A 21 14.51 -2.93 18.73
N ALA A 22 13.33 -3.00 18.15
CA ALA A 22 13.06 -3.77 16.95
C ALA A 22 13.88 -3.30 15.73
N ARG A 23 14.35 -4.26 14.95
CA ARG A 23 14.85 -4.03 13.61
C ARG A 23 13.72 -4.20 12.61
N VAL A 24 13.36 -3.13 11.92
CA VAL A 24 12.21 -3.05 11.04
C VAL A 24 12.64 -2.89 9.59
N LEU A 25 11.98 -3.60 8.68
CA LEU A 25 12.06 -3.38 7.24
C LEU A 25 10.74 -2.78 6.75
N GLU A 26 10.79 -1.60 6.14
CA GLU A 26 9.71 -1.04 5.33
C GLU A 26 10.08 -1.14 3.86
N VAL A 27 9.21 -1.77 3.05
CA VAL A 27 9.36 -1.84 1.59
C VAL A 27 8.32 -0.97 0.93
N GLY A 28 8.76 -0.16 -0.05
CA GLY A 28 7.94 0.88 -0.67
C GLY A 28 7.78 2.08 0.26
N CYS A 29 8.90 2.62 0.77
CA CYS A 29 8.86 3.69 1.76
C CYS A 29 8.34 5.04 1.21
N GLY A 30 8.33 5.21 -0.11
CA GLY A 30 7.83 6.42 -0.78
C GLY A 30 8.49 7.69 -0.23
N ASN A 31 7.70 8.55 0.41
CA ASN A 31 8.21 9.80 1.02
C ASN A 31 8.79 9.64 2.43
N GLY A 32 8.93 8.42 2.93
CA GLY A 32 9.55 8.12 4.22
C GLY A 32 8.72 8.49 5.46
N SER A 33 7.44 8.86 5.32
CA SER A 33 6.60 9.29 6.46
C SER A 33 6.44 8.21 7.52
N MET A 34 6.24 6.96 7.10
CA MET A 34 6.10 5.84 8.01
C MET A 34 7.44 5.41 8.58
N SER A 35 8.52 5.41 7.76
CA SER A 35 9.88 5.13 8.23
C SER A 35 10.29 6.07 9.37
N ALA A 36 10.06 7.38 9.20
CA ALA A 36 10.35 8.37 10.22
C ALA A 36 9.54 8.14 11.50
N TRP A 37 8.24 7.90 11.37
CA TRP A 37 7.37 7.63 12.51
C TRP A 37 7.77 6.32 13.24
N MET A 38 8.07 5.25 12.50
CA MET A 38 8.52 3.99 13.10
C MET A 38 9.86 4.15 13.82
N ALA A 39 10.79 4.96 13.29
CA ALA A 39 12.07 5.21 13.92
C ALA A 39 11.91 5.86 15.30
N GLU A 40 11.00 6.81 15.45
CA GLU A 40 10.66 7.39 16.76
C GLU A 40 10.06 6.35 17.71
N HIS A 41 9.26 5.42 17.16
CA HIS A 41 8.57 4.38 17.93
C HIS A 41 9.53 3.31 18.49
N VAL A 42 10.56 2.91 17.73
CA VAL A 42 11.54 1.90 18.13
C VAL A 42 12.82 2.47 18.78
N ALA A 43 12.91 3.80 18.90
CA ALA A 43 14.07 4.46 19.52
C ALA A 43 14.24 4.06 21.01
N PRO A 44 15.49 4.13 21.56
CA PRO A 44 16.71 4.59 20.88
C PRO A 44 17.49 3.49 20.15
N ASP A 45 17.23 2.20 20.43
CA ASP A 45 18.09 1.09 20.01
C ASP A 45 17.62 0.42 18.72
N GLY A 46 16.34 0.58 18.36
CA GLY A 46 15.76 0.04 17.14
C GLY A 46 16.30 0.71 15.87
N LYS A 47 16.16 0.01 14.76
CA LYS A 47 16.64 0.45 13.44
C LYS A 47 15.59 0.19 12.38
N ILE A 48 15.42 1.14 11.48
CA ILE A 48 14.58 1.01 10.29
C ILE A 48 15.47 0.90 9.05
N VAL A 49 15.23 -0.10 8.24
CA VAL A 49 15.68 -0.17 6.85
C VAL A 49 14.48 0.14 5.97
N ALA A 50 14.57 1.19 5.19
CA ALA A 50 13.53 1.67 4.31
C ALA A 50 13.96 1.46 2.85
N LEU A 51 13.31 0.52 2.15
CA LEU A 51 13.62 0.15 0.77
C LEU A 51 12.62 0.76 -0.19
N ASP A 52 13.10 1.34 -1.28
CA ASP A 52 12.28 1.75 -2.42
C ASP A 52 13.06 1.61 -3.74
N LEU A 53 12.34 1.53 -4.86
CA LEU A 53 12.95 1.58 -6.20
C LEU A 53 13.51 2.96 -6.51
N ASP A 54 12.87 4.01 -5.99
CA ASP A 54 13.23 5.41 -6.21
C ASP A 54 13.26 6.17 -4.87
N LEU A 55 14.41 6.68 -4.51
CA LEU A 55 14.61 7.45 -3.28
C LEU A 55 14.48 8.97 -3.46
N SER A 56 14.10 9.46 -4.65
CA SER A 56 14.00 10.90 -4.93
C SER A 56 13.05 11.66 -3.98
N LEU A 57 12.04 10.96 -3.42
CA LEU A 57 11.09 11.54 -2.48
C LEU A 57 11.62 11.65 -1.05
N VAL A 58 12.75 11.01 -0.73
CA VAL A 58 13.35 11.02 0.63
C VAL A 58 14.66 11.78 0.74
N ASP A 59 15.17 12.37 -0.33
CA ASP A 59 16.46 13.09 -0.36
C ASP A 59 16.62 14.13 0.77
N ASN A 60 15.53 14.76 1.19
CA ASN A 60 15.51 15.76 2.25
C ASN A 60 14.97 15.25 3.60
N VAL A 61 14.64 13.95 3.70
CA VAL A 61 14.13 13.36 4.94
C VAL A 61 15.28 13.18 5.94
N ARG A 62 15.14 13.77 7.11
CA ARG A 62 16.07 13.59 8.24
C ARG A 62 15.37 12.78 9.32
N ALA A 63 15.61 11.47 9.32
CA ALA A 63 15.04 10.55 10.29
C ALA A 63 16.15 9.73 10.96
N PRO A 64 16.65 10.14 12.13
CA PRO A 64 17.64 9.36 12.88
C PRO A 64 17.14 7.93 13.11
N GLY A 65 18.02 6.94 12.88
CA GLY A 65 17.65 5.52 13.00
C GLY A 65 17.06 4.90 11.74
N VAL A 66 16.86 5.68 10.66
CA VAL A 66 16.45 5.18 9.34
C VAL A 66 17.62 5.09 8.38
N GLU A 67 17.77 3.94 7.76
CA GLU A 67 18.65 3.70 6.63
C GLU A 67 17.81 3.55 5.36
N PHE A 68 17.86 4.54 4.47
CA PHE A 68 17.20 4.47 3.16
C PHE A 68 18.09 3.69 2.19
N ARG A 69 17.51 2.68 1.54
CA ARG A 69 18.18 1.83 0.53
C ARG A 69 17.41 1.82 -0.77
N GLN A 70 18.08 2.06 -1.88
CA GLN A 70 17.49 1.83 -3.19
C GLN A 70 17.59 0.35 -3.55
N GLY A 71 16.47 -0.27 -3.97
CA GLY A 71 16.46 -1.67 -4.36
C GLY A 71 15.07 -2.19 -4.72
N ASP A 72 15.06 -3.37 -5.34
CA ASP A 72 13.86 -4.07 -5.76
C ASP A 72 13.66 -5.34 -4.93
N ILE A 73 12.56 -5.40 -4.18
CA ILE A 73 12.20 -6.57 -3.36
C ILE A 73 11.94 -7.84 -4.19
N VAL A 74 11.67 -7.69 -5.48
CA VAL A 74 11.49 -8.86 -6.37
C VAL A 74 12.81 -9.61 -6.58
N THR A 75 13.93 -8.90 -6.57
CA THR A 75 15.27 -9.48 -6.88
C THR A 75 15.87 -10.33 -5.75
N GLY A 76 15.43 -10.12 -4.51
CA GLY A 76 15.93 -10.89 -3.36
C GLY A 76 15.49 -10.34 -2.01
N PRO A 77 15.66 -11.12 -0.93
CA PRO A 77 15.35 -10.67 0.41
C PRO A 77 16.36 -9.61 0.90
N VAL A 78 15.89 -8.71 1.75
CA VAL A 78 16.73 -7.72 2.43
C VAL A 78 17.27 -8.32 3.71
N ASP A 79 18.59 -8.33 3.92
CA ASP A 79 19.25 -8.85 5.12
C ASP A 79 18.54 -10.10 5.69
N PRO A 80 18.57 -11.27 5.01
CA PRO A 80 17.73 -12.43 5.32
C PRO A 80 17.76 -12.84 6.80
N GLY A 81 16.57 -13.10 7.38
CA GLY A 81 16.44 -13.57 8.75
C GLY A 81 16.81 -12.54 9.83
N ARG A 82 16.77 -11.25 9.53
CA ARG A 82 17.27 -10.20 10.45
C ARG A 82 16.21 -9.30 11.04
N PHE A 83 15.01 -9.25 10.47
CA PHE A 83 14.01 -8.27 10.89
C PHE A 83 13.01 -8.84 11.88
N ASP A 84 12.76 -8.10 12.95
CA ASP A 84 11.70 -8.36 13.93
C ASP A 84 10.33 -8.08 13.33
N PHE A 85 10.28 -7.06 12.47
CA PHE A 85 9.07 -6.64 11.79
C PHE A 85 9.35 -6.25 10.35
N VAL A 86 8.48 -6.69 9.45
CA VAL A 86 8.51 -6.35 8.02
C VAL A 86 7.17 -5.75 7.63
N THR A 87 7.15 -4.65 6.91
CA THR A 87 5.92 -4.06 6.41
C THR A 87 6.06 -3.56 4.97
N ALA A 88 4.97 -3.66 4.22
CA ALA A 88 4.82 -3.04 2.92
C ALA A 88 3.38 -2.54 2.75
N ARG A 89 3.23 -1.35 2.17
CA ARG A 89 1.93 -0.75 1.93
C ARG A 89 1.83 -0.22 0.51
N ALA A 90 0.84 -0.70 -0.22
CA ALA A 90 0.58 -0.31 -1.61
C ALA A 90 1.80 -0.56 -2.53
N VAL A 91 2.40 -1.75 -2.41
CA VAL A 91 3.59 -2.18 -3.15
C VAL A 91 3.28 -3.37 -4.06
N LEU A 92 2.71 -4.44 -3.49
CA LEU A 92 2.60 -5.71 -4.19
C LEU A 92 1.70 -5.65 -5.42
N HIS A 93 0.73 -4.74 -5.46
CA HIS A 93 -0.14 -4.56 -6.63
C HIS A 93 0.58 -3.97 -7.84
N HIS A 94 1.75 -3.35 -7.65
CA HIS A 94 2.56 -2.78 -8.73
C HIS A 94 3.66 -3.71 -9.25
N VAL A 95 4.03 -4.75 -8.49
CA VAL A 95 5.17 -5.60 -8.87
C VAL A 95 4.76 -6.72 -9.81
N ALA A 96 5.57 -6.97 -10.83
CA ALA A 96 5.29 -8.00 -11.83
C ALA A 96 5.26 -9.43 -11.23
N ASP A 97 6.08 -9.70 -10.22
CA ASP A 97 6.11 -10.99 -9.51
C ASP A 97 5.84 -10.79 -8.01
N ALA A 98 4.56 -10.59 -7.69
CA ALA A 98 4.11 -10.46 -6.31
C ALA A 98 4.38 -11.74 -5.47
N LYS A 99 4.57 -12.90 -6.11
CA LYS A 99 4.94 -14.13 -5.40
C LYS A 99 6.38 -14.06 -4.93
N ALA A 100 7.32 -13.72 -5.82
CA ALA A 100 8.73 -13.53 -5.46
C ALA A 100 8.87 -12.43 -4.41
N ALA A 101 8.23 -11.27 -4.59
CA ALA A 101 8.25 -10.17 -3.62
C ALA A 101 7.75 -10.63 -2.24
N THR A 102 6.60 -11.34 -2.17
CA THR A 102 6.09 -11.87 -0.90
C THR A 102 7.08 -12.84 -0.25
N GLY A 103 7.69 -13.75 -1.04
CA GLY A 103 8.69 -14.68 -0.55
C GLY A 103 9.92 -13.98 0.03
N ASN A 104 10.39 -12.93 -0.63
CA ASN A 104 11.54 -12.14 -0.18
C ASN A 104 11.24 -11.31 1.07
N LEU A 105 10.02 -10.76 1.20
CA LEU A 105 9.56 -10.11 2.44
C LEU A 105 9.59 -11.10 3.61
N VAL A 106 9.04 -12.29 3.41
CA VAL A 106 9.01 -13.35 4.43
C VAL A 106 10.43 -13.84 4.77
N ALA A 107 11.30 -14.02 3.78
CA ALA A 107 12.69 -14.45 3.99
C ALA A 107 13.53 -13.40 4.73
N SER A 108 13.11 -12.14 4.74
CA SER A 108 13.76 -11.08 5.53
C SER A 108 13.44 -11.16 7.03
N LEU A 109 12.32 -11.81 7.41
CA LEU A 109 11.93 -12.01 8.82
C LEU A 109 12.88 -12.96 9.56
N ARG A 110 13.19 -12.63 10.82
CA ARG A 110 13.77 -13.61 11.73
C ARG A 110 12.70 -14.63 12.21
N PRO A 111 13.10 -15.78 12.74
CA PRO A 111 12.16 -16.66 13.42
C PRO A 111 11.36 -15.92 14.49
N GLY A 112 10.04 -16.09 14.52
CA GLY A 112 9.11 -15.39 15.42
C GLY A 112 8.86 -13.92 15.04
N GLY A 113 9.47 -13.38 13.98
CA GLY A 113 9.21 -12.02 13.49
C GLY A 113 7.80 -11.86 12.92
N ALA A 114 7.31 -10.63 12.86
CA ALA A 114 5.98 -10.30 12.37
C ALA A 114 6.02 -9.58 11.03
N ILE A 115 5.01 -9.79 10.21
CA ILE A 115 4.79 -9.06 8.95
C ILE A 115 3.43 -8.38 8.94
N LEU A 116 3.36 -7.19 8.35
CA LEU A 116 2.12 -6.47 8.04
C LEU A 116 2.15 -6.04 6.58
N LEU A 117 1.18 -6.51 5.81
CA LEU A 117 0.98 -6.09 4.42
C LEU A 117 -0.34 -5.34 4.30
N ILE A 118 -0.32 -4.20 3.61
CA ILE A 118 -1.52 -3.39 3.36
C ILE A 118 -1.62 -3.13 1.86
N GLU A 119 -2.64 -3.70 1.21
CA GLU A 119 -2.80 -3.61 -0.24
C GLU A 119 -4.24 -3.24 -0.62
N PRO A 120 -4.44 -2.58 -1.78
CA PRO A 120 -5.76 -2.21 -2.24
C PRO A 120 -6.62 -3.42 -2.62
N ASP A 121 -7.92 -3.22 -2.48
CA ASP A 121 -8.97 -4.05 -3.06
C ASP A 121 -10.06 -3.15 -3.66
N PHE A 122 -10.19 -3.17 -4.96
CA PHE A 122 -11.11 -2.33 -5.72
C PHE A 122 -12.55 -2.88 -5.78
N LEU A 123 -12.89 -3.94 -5.02
CA LEU A 123 -14.25 -4.47 -5.02
C LEU A 123 -15.33 -3.40 -4.69
N PRO A 124 -15.15 -2.51 -3.69
CA PRO A 124 -16.19 -1.54 -3.36
C PRO A 124 -16.56 -0.63 -4.54
N VAL A 125 -15.58 -0.20 -5.33
CA VAL A 125 -15.82 0.72 -6.45
C VAL A 125 -16.43 0.01 -7.67
N SER A 126 -16.42 -1.32 -7.72
CA SER A 126 -17.06 -2.08 -8.80
C SER A 126 -18.60 -1.99 -8.80
N VAL A 127 -19.17 -1.53 -7.68
CA VAL A 127 -20.61 -1.29 -7.49
C VAL A 127 -20.93 0.18 -7.19
N ALA A 128 -19.99 1.08 -7.50
CA ALA A 128 -20.13 2.50 -7.24
C ALA A 128 -21.32 3.13 -8.00
N GLU A 129 -21.90 4.16 -7.41
CA GLU A 129 -23.00 4.95 -7.99
C GLU A 129 -22.56 6.44 -8.07
N PRO A 130 -23.08 7.16 -9.06
CA PRO A 130 -23.97 6.71 -10.16
C PRO A 130 -23.23 5.83 -11.21
N VAL A 131 -23.97 5.38 -12.23
CA VAL A 131 -23.48 4.43 -13.23
C VAL A 131 -22.22 4.90 -13.97
N GLU A 132 -22.07 6.19 -14.22
CA GLU A 132 -20.88 6.77 -14.86
C GLU A 132 -19.62 6.65 -13.96
N VAL A 133 -19.77 6.73 -12.64
CA VAL A 133 -18.66 6.48 -11.70
C VAL A 133 -18.24 5.02 -11.75
N ARG A 134 -19.22 4.12 -11.79
CA ARG A 134 -18.94 2.68 -11.96
C ARG A 134 -18.29 2.38 -13.30
N ALA A 135 -18.74 3.01 -14.37
CA ALA A 135 -18.13 2.88 -15.70
C ALA A 135 -16.67 3.36 -15.69
N PHE A 136 -16.39 4.51 -15.06
CA PHE A 136 -15.03 5.01 -14.89
C PHE A 136 -14.13 3.97 -14.20
N TRP A 137 -14.55 3.41 -13.08
CA TRP A 137 -13.77 2.40 -12.37
C TRP A 137 -13.59 1.11 -13.15
N SER A 138 -14.58 0.70 -13.95
CA SER A 138 -14.46 -0.47 -14.84
C SER A 138 -13.34 -0.29 -15.86
N GLU A 139 -13.30 0.88 -16.52
CA GLU A 139 -12.27 1.19 -17.51
C GLU A 139 -10.89 1.42 -16.86
N TRP A 140 -10.83 2.05 -15.68
CA TRP A 140 -9.62 2.16 -14.88
C TRP A 140 -9.02 0.79 -14.56
N LEU A 141 -9.84 -0.16 -14.13
CA LEU A 141 -9.40 -1.52 -13.82
C LEU A 141 -8.93 -2.28 -15.08
N ALA A 142 -9.58 -2.06 -16.22
CA ALA A 142 -9.14 -2.63 -17.50
C ALA A 142 -7.78 -2.05 -17.91
N TRP A 143 -7.61 -0.74 -17.85
CA TRP A 143 -6.36 -0.05 -18.11
C TRP A 143 -5.22 -0.52 -17.20
N SER A 144 -5.47 -0.63 -15.91
CA SER A 144 -4.49 -1.06 -14.91
C SER A 144 -4.03 -2.49 -15.13
N ARG A 145 -4.98 -3.40 -15.45
CA ARG A 145 -4.67 -4.81 -15.70
C ARG A 145 -3.75 -4.99 -16.91
N GLU A 146 -3.91 -4.21 -17.96
CA GLU A 146 -3.02 -4.22 -19.13
C GLU A 146 -1.59 -3.80 -18.80
N ARG A 147 -1.40 -3.06 -17.71
CA ARG A 147 -0.10 -2.64 -17.16
C ARG A 147 0.46 -3.57 -16.10
N GLY A 148 -0.21 -4.71 -15.86
CA GLY A 148 0.22 -5.68 -14.86
C GLY A 148 -0.08 -5.27 -13.41
N ILE A 149 -0.94 -4.25 -13.19
CA ILE A 149 -1.32 -3.81 -11.85
C ILE A 149 -2.49 -4.66 -11.35
N ASP A 150 -2.34 -5.32 -10.21
CA ASP A 150 -3.37 -6.16 -9.57
C ASP A 150 -4.05 -5.43 -8.41
N TYR A 151 -5.06 -4.63 -8.71
CA TYR A 151 -5.85 -3.91 -7.69
C TYR A 151 -6.79 -4.80 -6.85
N TYR A 152 -6.75 -6.13 -7.03
CA TYR A 152 -7.47 -7.09 -6.19
C TYR A 152 -6.55 -7.92 -5.30
N ILE A 153 -5.25 -7.64 -5.28
CA ILE A 153 -4.25 -8.41 -4.53
C ILE A 153 -4.53 -8.43 -3.03
N GLY A 154 -5.13 -7.37 -2.47
CA GLY A 154 -5.43 -7.26 -1.05
C GLY A 154 -6.17 -8.48 -0.49
N ARG A 155 -7.18 -8.98 -1.19
CA ARG A 155 -7.96 -10.17 -0.77
C ARG A 155 -7.15 -11.47 -0.80
N THR A 156 -5.99 -11.48 -1.44
CA THR A 156 -5.14 -12.67 -1.59
C THR A 156 -3.97 -12.70 -0.60
N LEU A 157 -3.81 -11.67 0.24
CA LEU A 157 -2.66 -11.56 1.16
C LEU A 157 -2.61 -12.71 2.16
N ALA A 158 -3.74 -13.03 2.82
CA ALA A 158 -3.78 -14.09 3.83
C ALA A 158 -3.37 -15.47 3.26
N PRO A 159 -3.97 -15.99 2.18
CA PRO A 159 -3.52 -17.24 1.59
C PRO A 159 -2.09 -17.17 1.04
N ARG A 160 -1.59 -16.02 0.58
CA ARG A 160 -0.18 -15.86 0.19
C ARG A 160 0.75 -16.07 1.38
N LEU A 161 0.49 -15.42 2.52
CA LEU A 161 1.30 -15.57 3.73
C LEU A 161 1.22 -17.01 4.27
N ALA A 162 0.05 -17.64 4.25
CA ALA A 162 -0.13 -19.02 4.65
C ALA A 162 0.71 -20.00 3.80
N ALA A 163 0.83 -19.74 2.50
CA ALA A 163 1.63 -20.56 1.58
C ALA A 163 3.14 -20.54 1.92
N TYR A 164 3.62 -19.51 2.60
CA TYR A 164 4.99 -19.43 3.13
C TYR A 164 5.12 -19.96 4.56
N GLY A 165 4.07 -20.59 5.11
CA GLY A 165 4.12 -21.23 6.43
C GLY A 165 3.94 -20.29 7.61
N LEU A 166 3.61 -19.01 7.39
CA LEU A 166 3.34 -18.08 8.49
C LEU A 166 2.12 -18.52 9.29
N LYS A 167 2.08 -18.11 10.56
CA LYS A 167 1.04 -18.43 11.53
C LYS A 167 0.38 -17.15 12.04
N GLU A 168 -0.67 -17.31 12.86
CA GLU A 168 -1.38 -16.18 13.46
C GLU A 168 -1.79 -15.14 12.41
N ILE A 169 -2.33 -15.62 11.28
CA ILE A 169 -2.72 -14.79 10.17
C ILE A 169 -4.07 -14.17 10.47
N GLU A 170 -4.10 -12.86 10.62
CA GLU A 170 -5.33 -12.09 10.81
C GLU A 170 -5.34 -10.89 9.87
N GLY A 171 -6.53 -10.41 9.53
CA GLY A 171 -6.64 -9.27 8.65
C GLY A 171 -7.97 -8.55 8.74
N THR A 172 -7.95 -7.30 8.30
CA THR A 172 -9.13 -6.44 8.16
C THR A 172 -9.11 -5.78 6.79
N ALA A 173 -10.29 -5.40 6.30
CA ALA A 173 -10.42 -4.54 5.14
C ALA A 173 -11.16 -3.27 5.55
N GLU A 174 -10.51 -2.13 5.37
CA GLU A 174 -11.05 -0.82 5.73
C GLU A 174 -11.33 -0.02 4.46
N THR A 175 -12.44 0.69 4.46
CA THR A 175 -12.80 1.61 3.39
C THR A 175 -13.37 2.90 3.99
N ALA A 176 -13.15 4.03 3.33
CA ALA A 176 -13.69 5.31 3.74
C ALA A 176 -14.98 5.62 2.96
N ILE A 177 -15.95 6.23 3.64
CA ILE A 177 -17.06 6.92 3.00
C ILE A 177 -16.67 8.38 2.92
N TYR A 178 -16.76 8.98 1.73
CA TYR A 178 -16.34 10.35 1.49
C TYR A 178 -17.27 11.07 0.52
N ASN A 179 -17.20 12.39 0.52
CA ASN A 179 -17.92 13.24 -0.44
C ASN A 179 -16.97 14.00 -1.35
N GLY A 180 -17.50 14.57 -2.40
CA GLY A 180 -16.78 15.51 -3.24
C GLY A 180 -16.23 16.70 -2.44
N GLY A 181 -15.03 17.18 -2.77
CA GLY A 181 -14.32 18.23 -2.02
C GLY A 181 -13.62 17.76 -0.75
N SER A 182 -13.68 16.47 -0.40
CA SER A 182 -12.91 15.89 0.70
C SER A 182 -11.47 15.53 0.29
N GLN A 183 -10.61 15.21 1.26
CA GLN A 183 -9.24 14.76 0.99
C GLN A 183 -9.17 13.51 0.09
N TRP A 184 -10.14 12.60 0.18
CA TRP A 184 -10.22 11.44 -0.71
C TRP A 184 -10.59 11.85 -2.14
N ALA A 185 -11.54 12.78 -2.29
CA ALA A 185 -11.90 13.32 -3.60
C ALA A 185 -10.74 14.09 -4.24
N ASP A 186 -9.99 14.86 -3.44
CA ASP A 186 -8.79 15.58 -3.89
C ASP A 186 -7.70 14.61 -4.34
N TYR A 187 -7.46 13.53 -3.58
CA TYR A 187 -6.50 12.49 -3.96
C TYR A 187 -6.84 11.87 -5.33
N TRP A 188 -8.09 11.49 -5.53
CA TRP A 188 -8.51 10.92 -6.82
C TRP A 188 -8.44 11.94 -7.95
N ARG A 189 -8.86 13.17 -7.69
CA ARG A 189 -8.78 14.26 -8.68
C ARG A 189 -7.35 14.49 -9.12
N GLU A 190 -6.41 14.62 -8.19
CA GLU A 190 -4.99 14.81 -8.49
C GLU A 190 -4.41 13.63 -9.28
N THR A 191 -4.62 12.42 -8.80
CA THR A 191 -4.14 11.19 -9.45
C THR A 191 -4.66 11.04 -10.88
N ILE A 192 -5.97 11.27 -11.08
CA ILE A 192 -6.59 11.12 -12.40
C ILE A 192 -6.16 12.24 -13.35
N THR A 193 -5.98 13.45 -12.83
CA THR A 193 -5.50 14.59 -13.64
C THR A 193 -4.06 14.33 -14.10
N GLU A 194 -3.20 13.81 -13.25
CA GLU A 194 -1.83 13.45 -13.58
C GLU A 194 -1.77 12.35 -14.64
N LEU A 195 -2.61 11.33 -14.51
CA LEU A 195 -2.63 10.18 -15.42
C LEU A 195 -3.52 10.38 -16.67
N ARG A 196 -4.20 11.52 -16.81
CA ARG A 196 -5.19 11.76 -17.87
C ARG A 196 -4.67 11.45 -19.27
N GLY A 197 -3.45 11.89 -19.57
CA GLY A 197 -2.83 11.63 -20.88
C GLY A 197 -2.75 10.15 -21.18
N ASP A 198 -2.17 9.37 -20.28
CA ASP A 198 -2.00 7.92 -20.41
C ASP A 198 -3.33 7.18 -20.48
N LEU A 199 -4.32 7.63 -19.70
CA LEU A 199 -5.66 7.04 -19.69
C LEU A 199 -6.37 7.21 -21.04
N VAL A 200 -6.31 8.41 -21.62
CA VAL A 200 -6.94 8.71 -22.92
C VAL A 200 -6.18 8.04 -24.06
N GLU A 201 -4.85 8.10 -24.06
CA GLU A 201 -4.02 7.48 -25.10
C GLU A 201 -4.19 5.95 -25.15
N SER A 202 -4.49 5.33 -24.02
CA SER A 202 -4.80 3.89 -23.94
C SER A 202 -6.06 3.48 -24.68
N GLY A 203 -6.96 4.42 -24.99
CA GLY A 203 -8.27 4.18 -25.59
C GLY A 203 -9.29 3.55 -24.64
N LYS A 204 -8.95 3.33 -23.36
CA LYS A 204 -9.89 2.77 -22.34
C LYS A 204 -10.79 3.84 -21.77
N LEU A 205 -10.25 4.99 -21.44
CA LEU A 205 -11.01 6.12 -20.95
C LEU A 205 -10.99 7.23 -22.00
N ASN A 206 -12.07 7.98 -22.07
CA ASN A 206 -12.13 9.19 -22.86
C ASN A 206 -12.32 10.40 -21.95
N ASP A 207 -12.08 11.61 -22.50
CA ASP A 207 -12.20 12.84 -21.75
C ASP A 207 -13.57 13.02 -21.10
N ALA A 208 -14.65 12.66 -21.78
CA ALA A 208 -16.01 12.82 -21.27
C ALA A 208 -16.25 11.98 -20.00
N LEU A 209 -15.77 10.75 -19.96
CA LEU A 209 -15.90 9.86 -18.79
C LEU A 209 -15.02 10.35 -17.63
N ILE A 210 -13.81 10.81 -17.93
CA ILE A 210 -12.90 11.39 -16.95
C ILE A 210 -13.52 12.67 -16.36
N ASP A 211 -14.03 13.58 -17.19
CA ASP A 211 -14.63 14.83 -16.74
C ASP A 211 -15.89 14.59 -15.90
N ALA A 212 -16.70 13.59 -16.25
CA ALA A 212 -17.86 13.19 -15.45
C ALA A 212 -17.44 12.73 -14.03
N PHE A 213 -16.41 11.89 -13.93
CA PHE A 213 -15.89 11.46 -12.63
C PHE A 213 -15.30 12.62 -11.82
N LEU A 214 -14.52 13.50 -12.45
CA LEU A 214 -13.94 14.68 -11.80
C LEU A 214 -15.01 15.66 -11.32
N ALA A 215 -16.11 15.80 -12.07
CA ALA A 215 -17.27 16.59 -11.63
C ALA A 215 -17.92 16.05 -10.36
N HIS A 216 -18.03 14.72 -10.21
CA HIS A 216 -18.45 14.10 -8.94
C HIS A 216 -17.47 14.39 -7.81
N CYS A 217 -16.16 14.28 -8.06
CA CYS A 217 -15.14 14.62 -7.06
C CYS A 217 -15.22 16.09 -6.59
N ALA A 218 -15.76 16.99 -7.39
CA ALA A 218 -15.98 18.40 -7.04
C ALA A 218 -17.33 18.67 -6.34
N ASN A 219 -18.28 17.73 -6.38
CA ASN A 219 -19.65 17.91 -5.87
C ASN A 219 -19.76 17.45 -4.41
N SER A 220 -19.81 18.37 -3.47
CA SER A 220 -19.93 18.08 -2.03
C SER A 220 -21.22 17.33 -1.63
N ASN A 221 -22.23 17.30 -2.48
CA ASN A 221 -23.46 16.53 -2.25
C ASN A 221 -23.37 15.08 -2.73
N TRP A 222 -22.34 14.73 -3.50
CA TRP A 222 -22.10 13.35 -3.91
C TRP A 222 -21.30 12.62 -2.84
N TRP A 223 -21.85 11.51 -2.36
CA TRP A 223 -21.24 10.61 -1.39
C TRP A 223 -20.96 9.26 -2.02
N THR A 224 -19.81 8.71 -1.73
CA THR A 224 -19.40 7.40 -2.23
C THR A 224 -18.47 6.69 -1.25
N GLN A 225 -18.17 5.44 -1.55
CA GLN A 225 -17.20 4.64 -0.84
C GLN A 225 -15.92 4.55 -1.70
N THR A 226 -14.76 4.71 -1.07
CA THR A 226 -13.48 4.50 -1.77
C THR A 226 -13.15 3.01 -1.89
N ILE A 227 -12.00 2.70 -2.51
CA ILE A 227 -11.44 1.36 -2.51
C ILE A 227 -11.25 0.87 -1.08
N ALA A 228 -11.22 -0.44 -0.88
CA ALA A 228 -10.78 -1.01 0.38
C ALA A 228 -9.25 -1.10 0.42
N PHE A 229 -8.68 -0.96 1.61
CA PHE A 229 -7.32 -1.36 1.90
C PHE A 229 -7.37 -2.55 2.85
N THR A 230 -6.84 -3.68 2.38
CA THR A 230 -6.76 -4.92 3.16
C THR A 230 -5.43 -4.95 3.87
N ALA A 231 -5.47 -4.93 5.19
CA ALA A 231 -4.32 -5.10 6.07
C ALA A 231 -4.31 -6.54 6.59
N VAL A 232 -3.22 -7.24 6.36
CA VAL A 232 -3.02 -8.61 6.87
C VAL A 232 -1.70 -8.68 7.61
N HIS A 233 -1.74 -9.18 8.83
CA HIS A 233 -0.54 -9.49 9.60
C HIS A 233 -0.40 -10.98 9.87
N ALA A 234 0.84 -11.41 10.12
CA ALA A 234 1.17 -12.78 10.41
C ALA A 234 2.52 -12.86 11.14
N ARG A 235 2.84 -14.04 11.70
CA ARG A 235 4.13 -14.33 12.33
C ARG A 235 4.88 -15.46 11.64
N ALA A 236 6.20 -15.29 11.50
CA ALA A 236 7.08 -16.38 11.12
C ALA A 236 7.10 -17.44 12.26
N PRO A 237 7.18 -18.75 11.95
CA PRO A 237 7.37 -19.76 12.99
C PRO A 237 8.57 -19.43 13.87
N GLY A 238 8.45 -19.69 15.19
CA GLY A 238 9.58 -19.65 16.10
C GLY A 238 10.57 -20.78 15.78
N SER A 239 11.80 -20.64 16.23
CA SER A 239 12.82 -21.69 16.15
C SER A 239 12.53 -22.85 17.09
#